data_c424afad5f3bd822fa9aa9870063d529
#
_entry.id   c424afad5f3bd822fa9aa9870063d529
#
_cell.length_a   1.000
_cell.length_b   1.000
_cell.length_c   1.000
_cell.angle_alpha   90.00
_cell.angle_beta   90.00
_cell.angle_gamma   90.00
#
_symmetry.space_group_name_H-M   'P 1'
#
loop_
_entity.id
_entity.type
_entity.pdbx_description
1 polymer ?
#
loop_
_entity_poly.entity_id
_entity_poly.type
_entity_poly.pdbx_seq_one_letter_code
_entity_poly.pdbx_strand_id
1 'polypeptide(L)'
;VKPSFSWGLIPAIIFTGIDQIIFRGRLPFTLKHAHQDHERLLPANVSKKIEYPKYDGLYTFDKTSSVYLTGTNHTENQPVHLQLKNPNLPIEYTIDKYDEPAQRYCPVGVYEVQVENNTNKFVINSQNCIHCKTCDIKEPSQNITWVTPEGGGGPKYGNM
;
A
#
# COMPACT_ATOMS: atom_id res chain seq x y z
N VAL A 1 17.39 -9.91 -9.16
CA VAL A 1 17.77 -8.52 -9.53
C VAL A 1 17.01 -7.44 -8.76
N LYS A 2 15.78 -7.69 -8.27
CA LYS A 2 14.95 -6.67 -7.56
C LYS A 2 15.73 -5.87 -6.49
N PRO A 3 16.59 -6.47 -5.63
CA PRO A 3 17.32 -5.72 -4.62
C PRO A 3 18.28 -4.65 -5.17
N SER A 4 18.76 -4.78 -6.41
CA SER A 4 19.65 -3.79 -7.02
C SER A 4 19.01 -2.41 -7.20
N PHE A 5 17.68 -2.34 -7.28
CA PHE A 5 16.96 -1.07 -7.36
C PHE A 5 17.10 -0.19 -6.10
N SER A 6 17.57 -0.74 -4.98
CA SER A 6 17.94 0.06 -3.82
C SER A 6 19.16 0.97 -4.06
N TRP A 7 19.97 0.68 -5.09
CA TRP A 7 21.12 1.49 -5.50
C TRP A 7 20.73 2.64 -6.42
N GLY A 8 19.48 2.73 -6.83
CA GLY A 8 18.94 3.68 -7.79
C GLY A 8 18.67 3.04 -9.15
N LEU A 9 17.98 3.78 -10.02
CA LEU A 9 17.50 3.26 -11.30
C LEU A 9 18.63 2.88 -12.25
N ILE A 10 19.60 3.79 -12.46
CA ILE A 10 20.68 3.58 -13.43
C ILE A 10 21.58 2.40 -13.06
N PRO A 11 22.13 2.29 -11.83
CA PRO A 11 22.90 1.11 -11.42
C PRO A 11 22.09 -0.19 -11.53
N ALA A 12 20.80 -0.16 -11.21
CA ALA A 12 19.95 -1.33 -11.31
C ALA A 12 19.75 -1.80 -12.76
N ILE A 13 19.57 -0.87 -13.71
CA ILE A 13 19.45 -1.18 -15.14
C ILE A 13 20.74 -1.80 -15.65
N ILE A 14 21.89 -1.22 -15.33
CA ILE A 14 23.21 -1.74 -15.74
C ILE A 14 23.39 -3.16 -15.20
N PHE A 15 23.16 -3.35 -13.91
CA PHE A 15 23.27 -4.66 -13.27
C PHE A 15 22.34 -5.70 -13.90
N THR A 16 21.09 -5.31 -14.15
CA THR A 16 20.10 -6.18 -14.79
C THR A 16 20.51 -6.53 -16.22
N GLY A 17 21.06 -5.56 -16.97
CA GLY A 17 21.61 -5.79 -18.32
C GLY A 17 22.76 -6.81 -18.30
N ILE A 18 23.69 -6.66 -17.39
CA ILE A 18 24.80 -7.62 -17.18
C ILE A 18 24.26 -9.02 -16.85
N ASP A 19 23.30 -9.11 -15.93
CA ASP A 19 22.67 -10.38 -15.57
C ASP A 19 22.00 -11.04 -16.77
N GLN A 20 21.23 -10.31 -17.55
CA GLN A 20 20.51 -10.87 -18.70
C GLN A 20 21.43 -11.23 -19.87
N ILE A 21 22.41 -10.39 -20.19
CA ILE A 21 23.27 -10.57 -21.38
C ILE A 21 24.41 -11.56 -21.10
N ILE A 22 25.11 -11.38 -19.98
CA ILE A 22 26.30 -12.17 -19.66
C ILE A 22 25.93 -13.46 -18.93
N PHE A 23 25.17 -13.35 -17.83
CA PHE A 23 24.82 -14.49 -16.99
C PHE A 23 23.54 -15.22 -17.42
N ARG A 24 22.76 -14.64 -18.36
CA ARG A 24 21.48 -15.18 -18.84
C ARG A 24 20.50 -15.50 -17.71
N GLY A 25 20.44 -14.64 -16.70
CA GLY A 25 19.61 -14.81 -15.51
C GLY A 25 20.12 -15.88 -14.52
N ARG A 26 21.37 -16.37 -14.69
CA ARG A 26 21.98 -17.41 -13.85
C ARG A 26 23.14 -16.88 -13.04
N LEU A 27 22.90 -15.81 -12.26
CA LEU A 27 23.89 -15.31 -11.31
C LEU A 27 24.31 -16.41 -10.33
N PRO A 28 25.62 -16.55 -10.02
CA PRO A 28 26.10 -17.53 -9.06
C PRO A 28 25.77 -17.19 -7.60
N PHE A 29 25.11 -16.06 -7.38
CA PHE A 29 24.69 -15.57 -6.05
C PHE A 29 23.30 -14.93 -6.11
N THR A 30 22.66 -14.82 -4.97
CA THR A 30 21.36 -14.15 -4.82
C THR A 30 21.53 -12.83 -4.07
N LEU A 31 21.08 -11.73 -4.66
CA LEU A 31 20.98 -10.45 -3.94
C LEU A 31 19.88 -10.53 -2.90
N LYS A 32 20.19 -10.15 -1.67
CA LYS A 32 19.22 -10.07 -0.57
C LYS A 32 18.78 -8.62 -0.36
N HIS A 33 17.56 -8.42 0.11
CA HIS A 33 17.12 -7.12 0.62
C HIS A 33 17.78 -6.85 1.97
N ALA A 34 18.33 -5.65 2.13
CA ALA A 34 18.95 -5.22 3.39
C ALA A 34 17.92 -4.88 4.47
N HIS A 35 16.74 -4.40 4.04
CA HIS A 35 15.66 -3.95 4.92
C HIS A 35 14.32 -4.50 4.45
N GLN A 36 13.38 -4.63 5.38
CA GLN A 36 11.99 -4.94 5.06
C GLN A 36 11.30 -3.71 4.43
N ASP A 37 10.21 -3.94 3.72
CA ASP A 37 9.54 -2.87 2.97
C ASP A 37 8.97 -1.77 3.88
N HIS A 38 8.47 -2.13 5.06
CA HIS A 38 7.93 -1.17 6.04
C HIS A 38 9.02 -0.31 6.70
N GLU A 39 10.24 -0.81 6.82
CA GLU A 39 11.38 -0.08 7.42
C GLU A 39 11.89 1.07 6.55
N ARG A 40 11.49 1.10 5.28
CA ARG A 40 11.96 2.12 4.32
C ARG A 40 11.09 3.37 4.27
N LEU A 41 9.98 3.40 5.00
CA LEU A 41 9.13 4.58 5.03
C LEU A 41 9.80 5.68 5.86
N LEU A 42 10.01 6.82 5.23
CA LEU A 42 10.60 7.98 5.90
C LEU A 42 9.52 8.74 6.69
N PRO A 43 9.89 9.35 7.83
CA PRO A 43 9.00 10.27 8.55
C PRO A 43 8.50 11.40 7.66
N ALA A 44 7.28 11.89 7.93
CA ALA A 44 6.62 12.89 7.12
C ALA A 44 7.41 14.21 7.01
N ASN A 45 8.08 14.62 8.08
CA ASN A 45 8.87 15.85 8.15
C ASN A 45 10.13 15.85 7.27
N VAL A 46 10.65 14.68 6.90
CA VAL A 46 11.81 14.54 6.00
C VAL A 46 11.42 14.06 4.60
N SER A 47 10.16 13.68 4.42
CA SER A 47 9.66 13.19 3.14
C SER A 47 9.34 14.36 2.22
N LYS A 48 9.79 14.28 0.96
CA LYS A 48 9.39 15.24 -0.05
C LYS A 48 7.93 15.03 -0.43
N LYS A 49 7.10 16.06 -0.24
CA LYS A 49 5.73 16.03 -0.73
C LYS A 49 5.72 16.02 -2.26
N ILE A 50 5.04 15.06 -2.84
CA ILE A 50 4.88 14.94 -4.29
C ILE A 50 3.52 15.52 -4.65
N GLU A 51 3.49 16.48 -5.55
CA GLU A 51 2.28 17.00 -6.16
C GLU A 51 1.96 16.19 -7.41
N TYR A 52 0.89 15.41 -7.36
CA TYR A 52 0.42 14.64 -8.50
C TYR A 52 -0.51 15.49 -9.36
N PRO A 53 -0.46 15.37 -10.69
CA PRO A 53 -1.43 16.02 -11.56
C PRO A 53 -2.85 15.55 -11.22
N LYS A 54 -3.82 16.44 -11.37
CA LYS A 54 -5.23 16.06 -11.23
C LYS A 54 -5.61 15.10 -12.37
N TYR A 55 -6.56 14.21 -12.09
CA TYR A 55 -7.13 13.33 -13.12
C TYR A 55 -7.85 14.17 -14.20
N ASP A 56 -7.81 13.69 -15.43
CA ASP A 56 -8.34 14.37 -16.62
C ASP A 56 -9.78 13.94 -16.99
N GLY A 57 -10.27 12.86 -16.40
CA GLY A 57 -11.58 12.28 -16.69
C GLY A 57 -11.64 11.54 -18.03
N LEU A 58 -10.54 11.44 -18.75
CA LEU A 58 -10.45 10.76 -20.05
C LEU A 58 -9.60 9.49 -19.97
N TYR A 59 -8.37 9.60 -19.46
CA TYR A 59 -7.44 8.49 -19.26
C TYR A 59 -7.21 8.19 -17.78
N THR A 60 -7.41 9.17 -16.93
CA THR A 60 -7.26 9.07 -15.47
C THR A 60 -8.53 9.52 -14.78
N PHE A 61 -8.92 8.81 -13.73
CA PHE A 61 -10.18 9.02 -13.02
C PHE A 61 -9.91 9.21 -11.53
N ASP A 62 -10.91 9.74 -10.81
CA ASP A 62 -10.86 9.83 -9.37
C ASP A 62 -10.85 8.43 -8.71
N LYS A 63 -10.41 8.40 -7.46
CA LYS A 63 -10.28 7.15 -6.71
C LYS A 63 -11.61 6.40 -6.58
N THR A 64 -12.69 7.10 -6.30
CA THR A 64 -14.02 6.49 -6.07
C THR A 64 -14.54 5.82 -7.34
N SER A 65 -14.46 6.50 -8.48
CA SER A 65 -14.85 5.94 -9.78
C SER A 65 -14.01 4.71 -10.14
N SER A 66 -12.71 4.75 -9.85
CA SER A 66 -11.80 3.63 -10.09
C SER A 66 -12.14 2.42 -9.20
N VAL A 67 -12.47 2.64 -7.94
CA VAL A 67 -12.90 1.58 -6.99
C VAL A 67 -14.20 0.93 -7.47
N TYR A 68 -15.17 1.74 -7.90
CA TYR A 68 -16.44 1.24 -8.42
C TYR A 68 -16.25 0.23 -9.57
N LEU A 69 -15.32 0.52 -10.49
CA LEU A 69 -15.03 -0.36 -11.63
C LEU A 69 -14.43 -1.72 -11.23
N THR A 70 -13.90 -1.85 -10.03
CA THR A 70 -13.39 -3.15 -9.53
C THR A 70 -14.49 -4.14 -9.19
N GLY A 71 -15.74 -3.68 -9.07
CA GLY A 71 -16.87 -4.49 -8.64
C GLY A 71 -16.70 -5.11 -7.25
N THR A 72 -15.85 -4.47 -6.40
CA THR A 72 -15.54 -4.98 -5.06
C THR A 72 -16.79 -5.02 -4.20
N ASN A 73 -17.01 -6.17 -3.59
CA ASN A 73 -18.10 -6.40 -2.64
C ASN A 73 -17.67 -7.41 -1.58
N HIS A 74 -18.00 -7.15 -0.33
CA HIS A 74 -17.79 -8.05 0.79
C HIS A 74 -19.12 -8.29 1.52
N THR A 75 -19.29 -9.45 2.11
CA THR A 75 -20.44 -9.74 2.95
C THR A 75 -20.41 -8.85 4.20
N GLU A 76 -21.49 -8.11 4.48
CA GLU A 76 -21.53 -7.12 5.56
C GLU A 76 -21.39 -7.74 6.96
N ASN A 77 -21.93 -8.94 7.15
CA ASN A 77 -22.00 -9.62 8.45
C ASN A 77 -20.73 -10.42 8.82
N GLN A 78 -19.64 -10.26 8.09
CA GLN A 78 -18.38 -10.91 8.43
C GLN A 78 -17.47 -10.00 9.27
N PRO A 79 -16.58 -10.57 10.09
CA PRO A 79 -15.55 -9.79 10.77
C PRO A 79 -14.66 -9.03 9.77
N VAL A 80 -14.26 -7.81 10.12
CA VAL A 80 -13.36 -7.01 9.29
C VAL A 80 -12.03 -7.75 9.11
N HIS A 81 -11.63 -7.97 7.87
CA HIS A 81 -10.42 -8.70 7.51
C HIS A 81 -9.13 -7.86 7.64
N LEU A 82 -9.27 -6.57 7.93
CA LEU A 82 -8.18 -5.64 8.20
C LEU A 82 -8.13 -5.37 9.71
N GLN A 83 -7.25 -6.09 10.40
CA GLN A 83 -7.18 -6.07 11.85
C GLN A 83 -6.06 -5.17 12.35
N LEU A 84 -6.34 -4.37 13.37
CA LEU A 84 -5.33 -3.60 14.09
C LEU A 84 -4.91 -4.35 15.36
N LYS A 85 -3.60 -4.51 15.56
CA LYS A 85 -3.05 -5.05 16.82
C LYS A 85 -3.31 -4.10 17.98
N ASN A 86 -3.14 -2.81 17.72
CA ASN A 86 -3.46 -1.71 18.64
C ASN A 86 -4.31 -0.66 17.92
N PRO A 87 -5.60 -0.50 18.26
CA PRO A 87 -6.50 0.46 17.62
C PRO A 87 -6.09 1.92 17.79
N ASN A 88 -5.36 2.26 18.83
CA ASN A 88 -4.96 3.64 19.14
C ASN A 88 -3.69 4.06 18.41
N LEU A 89 -2.86 3.12 17.97
CA LEU A 89 -1.56 3.39 17.39
C LEU A 89 -1.60 4.33 16.15
N PRO A 90 -2.60 4.24 15.27
CA PRO A 90 -2.71 5.17 14.15
C PRO A 90 -2.81 6.63 14.58
N ILE A 91 -3.51 6.92 15.67
CA ILE A 91 -3.70 8.29 16.18
C ILE A 91 -2.54 8.73 17.06
N GLU A 92 -2.05 7.84 17.94
CA GLU A 92 -1.01 8.19 18.92
C GLU A 92 0.42 8.25 18.34
N TYR A 93 0.65 7.59 17.19
CA TYR A 93 1.99 7.44 16.65
C TYR A 93 2.11 7.67 15.14
N THR A 94 1.31 6.95 14.32
CA THR A 94 1.56 6.98 12.87
C THR A 94 1.12 8.28 12.22
N ILE A 95 0.10 8.96 12.76
CA ILE A 95 -0.33 10.27 12.28
C ILE A 95 0.76 11.33 12.51
N ASP A 96 1.32 11.38 13.71
CA ASP A 96 2.34 12.39 14.05
C ASP A 96 3.65 12.17 13.32
N LYS A 97 4.09 10.91 13.22
CA LYS A 97 5.39 10.58 12.65
C LYS A 97 5.38 10.46 11.13
N TYR A 98 4.32 9.91 10.56
CA TYR A 98 4.24 9.54 9.15
C TYR A 98 3.05 10.17 8.41
N ASP A 99 2.26 11.04 9.08
CA ASP A 99 1.04 11.65 8.55
C ASP A 99 0.04 10.57 8.07
N GLU A 100 -0.13 9.53 8.85
CA GLU A 100 -0.90 8.29 8.58
C GLU A 100 -0.81 7.83 7.11
N PRO A 101 0.25 7.08 6.77
CA PRO A 101 0.58 6.78 5.38
C PRO A 101 -0.41 5.84 4.71
N ALA A 102 -1.24 5.12 5.47
CA ALA A 102 -2.25 4.23 4.92
C ALA A 102 -3.26 4.96 4.02
N GLN A 103 -3.54 6.23 4.30
CA GLN A 103 -4.38 7.08 3.46
C GLN A 103 -3.82 7.27 2.05
N ARG A 104 -2.48 7.20 1.90
CA ARG A 104 -1.78 7.45 0.63
C ARG A 104 -1.42 6.17 -0.11
N TYR A 105 -0.89 5.17 0.57
CA TYR A 105 -0.49 3.93 -0.11
C TYR A 105 -1.68 3.00 -0.41
N CYS A 106 -2.83 3.17 0.25
CA CYS A 106 -4.02 2.41 -0.11
C CYS A 106 -4.60 2.92 -1.42
N PRO A 107 -4.65 2.10 -2.48
CA PRO A 107 -5.11 2.57 -3.80
C PRO A 107 -6.62 2.81 -3.87
N VAL A 108 -7.38 2.33 -2.89
CA VAL A 108 -8.84 2.28 -2.95
C VAL A 108 -9.53 3.01 -1.77
N GLY A 109 -8.78 3.78 -0.98
CA GLY A 109 -9.35 4.62 0.07
C GLY A 109 -10.00 3.84 1.22
N VAL A 110 -9.37 2.73 1.63
CA VAL A 110 -9.83 1.96 2.80
C VAL A 110 -9.59 2.72 4.10
N TYR A 111 -8.48 3.43 4.20
CA TYR A 111 -8.06 4.10 5.43
C TYR A 111 -8.26 5.60 5.34
N GLU A 112 -8.89 6.14 6.38
CA GLU A 112 -9.15 7.57 6.51
C GLU A 112 -8.90 8.05 7.93
N VAL A 113 -8.37 9.26 8.08
CA VAL A 113 -8.38 9.99 9.34
C VAL A 113 -9.45 11.05 9.25
N GLN A 114 -10.48 10.90 10.07
CA GLN A 114 -11.59 11.84 10.19
C GLN A 114 -11.42 12.69 11.45
N VAL A 115 -11.78 13.97 11.37
CA VAL A 115 -11.77 14.86 12.52
C VAL A 115 -13.20 15.02 13.03
N GLU A 116 -13.50 14.41 14.17
CA GLU A 116 -14.78 14.53 14.85
C GLU A 116 -14.57 15.27 16.19
N ASN A 117 -15.31 16.36 16.41
CA ASN A 117 -15.23 17.12 17.67
C ASN A 117 -13.78 17.48 18.08
N ASN A 118 -12.98 17.91 17.13
CA ASN A 118 -11.56 18.26 17.33
C ASN A 118 -10.67 17.07 17.75
N THR A 119 -11.13 15.85 17.52
CA THR A 119 -10.41 14.60 17.81
C THR A 119 -10.23 13.80 16.53
N ASN A 120 -9.02 13.29 16.29
CA ASN A 120 -8.75 12.44 15.16
C ASN A 120 -9.32 11.02 15.42
N LYS A 121 -9.97 10.46 14.40
CA LYS A 121 -10.50 9.11 14.41
C LYS A 121 -10.01 8.36 13.18
N PHE A 122 -9.41 7.20 13.39
CA PHE A 122 -8.98 6.33 12.29
C PHE A 122 -10.13 5.41 11.86
N VAL A 123 -10.49 5.48 10.59
CA VAL A 123 -11.62 4.74 10.00
C VAL A 123 -11.11 3.76 8.97
N ILE A 124 -11.65 2.53 8.99
CA ILE A 124 -11.33 1.46 8.05
C ILE A 124 -12.59 1.12 7.23
N ASN A 125 -12.63 1.58 6.00
CA ASN A 125 -13.69 1.29 5.02
C ASN A 125 -13.40 -0.05 4.32
N SER A 126 -13.50 -1.15 5.05
CA SER A 126 -13.09 -2.49 4.59
C SER A 126 -13.82 -2.97 3.33
N GLN A 127 -15.04 -2.46 3.08
CA GLN A 127 -15.83 -2.77 1.88
C GLN A 127 -15.11 -2.39 0.57
N ASN A 128 -14.23 -1.38 0.61
CA ASN A 128 -13.47 -0.94 -0.56
C ASN A 128 -12.23 -1.81 -0.86
N CYS A 129 -11.88 -2.75 0.03
CA CYS A 129 -10.63 -3.48 -0.05
C CYS A 129 -10.55 -4.42 -1.25
N ILE A 130 -9.54 -4.24 -2.10
CA ILE A 130 -9.25 -5.07 -3.28
C ILE A 130 -8.21 -6.16 -3.01
N HIS A 131 -7.92 -6.46 -1.76
CA HIS A 131 -7.01 -7.52 -1.31
C HIS A 131 -5.55 -7.39 -1.81
N CYS A 132 -5.07 -6.18 -2.05
CA CYS A 132 -3.70 -5.95 -2.54
C CYS A 132 -2.62 -6.15 -1.46
N LYS A 133 -2.99 -6.24 -0.18
CA LYS A 133 -2.11 -6.43 1.00
C LYS A 133 -1.02 -5.38 1.18
N THR A 134 -1.08 -4.27 0.46
CA THR A 134 -0.10 -3.19 0.59
C THR A 134 -0.02 -2.68 2.02
N CYS A 135 -1.15 -2.59 2.74
CA CYS A 135 -1.21 -2.14 4.12
C CYS A 135 -0.44 -3.07 5.08
N ASP A 136 -0.65 -4.38 4.98
CA ASP A 136 0.04 -5.39 5.79
C ASP A 136 1.58 -5.35 5.58
N ILE A 137 2.02 -5.08 4.34
CA ILE A 137 3.44 -5.02 3.97
C ILE A 137 4.09 -3.68 4.34
N LYS A 138 3.38 -2.57 4.16
CA LYS A 138 3.95 -1.21 4.18
C LYS A 138 3.74 -0.46 5.49
N GLU A 139 2.82 -0.87 6.33
CA GLU A 139 2.54 -0.17 7.58
C GLU A 139 3.79 -0.17 8.47
N PRO A 140 4.33 1.02 8.84
CA PRO A 140 5.67 1.14 9.44
C PRO A 140 5.80 0.51 10.82
N SER A 141 4.72 0.41 11.58
CA SER A 141 4.69 -0.23 12.90
C SER A 141 4.22 -1.69 12.85
N GLN A 142 3.87 -2.20 11.66
CA GLN A 142 3.30 -3.54 11.46
C GLN A 142 2.06 -3.79 12.33
N ASN A 143 1.27 -2.74 12.49
CA ASN A 143 0.03 -2.75 13.28
C ASN A 143 -1.16 -3.33 12.52
N ILE A 144 -1.17 -3.18 11.18
CA ILE A 144 -2.24 -3.68 10.33
C ILE A 144 -1.92 -5.11 9.90
N THR A 145 -2.85 -6.02 10.12
CA THR A 145 -2.77 -7.40 9.65
C THR A 145 -3.94 -7.70 8.74
N TRP A 146 -3.64 -8.15 7.53
CA TRP A 146 -4.64 -8.64 6.60
C TRP A 146 -4.93 -10.12 6.87
N VAL A 147 -6.15 -10.45 7.23
CA VAL A 147 -6.62 -11.83 7.38
C VAL A 147 -7.54 -12.20 6.22
N THR A 148 -7.63 -13.49 5.90
CA THR A 148 -8.48 -13.96 4.80
C THR A 148 -9.95 -13.67 5.10
N PRO A 149 -10.66 -12.90 4.28
CA PRO A 149 -12.10 -12.70 4.42
C PRO A 149 -12.87 -13.96 4.02
N GLU A 150 -14.17 -13.92 4.21
CA GLU A 150 -15.07 -14.98 3.74
C GLU A 150 -14.96 -15.16 2.21
N GLY A 151 -15.07 -16.39 1.75
CA GLY A 151 -14.95 -16.73 0.34
C GLY A 151 -16.05 -16.09 -0.54
N GLY A 152 -15.69 -15.70 -1.76
CA GLY A 152 -16.58 -15.04 -2.72
C GLY A 152 -16.68 -13.53 -2.58
N GLY A 153 -16.09 -12.94 -1.52
CA GLY A 153 -15.95 -11.49 -1.36
C GLY A 153 -14.71 -10.93 -2.03
N GLY A 154 -14.68 -9.61 -2.22
CA GLY A 154 -13.57 -8.87 -2.81
C GLY A 154 -13.81 -8.37 -4.22
N PRO A 155 -12.75 -8.04 -4.98
CA PRO A 155 -12.88 -7.48 -6.31
C PRO A 155 -13.40 -8.50 -7.33
N LYS A 156 -14.23 -8.00 -8.27
CA LYS A 156 -14.81 -8.77 -9.38
C LYS A 156 -14.53 -8.02 -10.67
N TYR A 157 -13.35 -8.19 -11.22
CA TYR A 157 -12.97 -7.52 -12.47
C TYR A 157 -13.74 -8.12 -13.64
N GLY A 158 -14.52 -7.30 -14.36
CA GLY A 158 -15.50 -7.77 -15.35
C GLY A 158 -14.92 -8.47 -16.59
N ASN A 159 -13.60 -8.37 -16.80
CA ASN A 159 -12.91 -8.94 -17.96
C ASN A 159 -11.82 -9.97 -17.58
N MET A 160 -11.86 -10.51 -16.37
CA MET A 160 -10.95 -11.56 -15.91
C MET A 160 -11.70 -12.81 -15.46
#